data_28b947dd10f0e3fd89dd9e5ca64a685f
#
_entry.id   28b947dd10f0e3fd89dd9e5ca64a685f
#
_cell.length_a   1.000
_cell.length_b   1.000
_cell.length_c   1.000
_cell.angle_alpha   90.00
_cell.angle_beta   90.00
_cell.angle_gamma   90.00
#
_symmetry.space_group_name_H-M   'P 1'
#
loop_
_entity.id
_entity.type
_entity.pdbx_description
1 polymer ?
#
loop_
_entity_poly.entity_id
_entity_poly.type
_entity_poly.pdbx_seq_one_letter_code
_entity_poly.pdbx_strand_id
1 'polypeptide(L)'
;MTESHDLGPIGDRVLFEDEQIRVWEMVLEPGERSPMHHHTHDYIVVVVEGDHVTVEPLEAGSKSAPVVPGHSVFLRKGGTEVAVNSGAVRYRDVQIELLDS
;
A
#
# COMPACT_ATOMS: atom_id res chain seq x y z
N MET A 1 18.25 9.82 -20.95
CA MET A 1 18.03 10.05 -19.54
C MET A 1 16.89 9.18 -19.04
N THR A 2 17.13 8.58 -17.95
CA THR A 2 16.12 7.78 -17.37
C THR A 2 15.05 8.65 -16.72
N GLU A 3 13.83 8.37 -17.02
CA GLU A 3 12.75 8.98 -16.31
C GLU A 3 12.86 8.65 -14.86
N SER A 4 12.92 9.65 -14.06
CA SER A 4 12.96 9.47 -12.65
C SER A 4 11.54 9.69 -12.14
N HIS A 5 10.95 8.67 -11.56
CA HIS A 5 9.64 8.81 -10.94
C HIS A 5 9.84 9.30 -9.53
N ASP A 6 9.11 10.34 -9.16
CA ASP A 6 9.11 10.81 -7.78
C ASP A 6 8.35 9.80 -6.94
N LEU A 7 9.10 9.03 -6.17
CA LEU A 7 8.52 8.01 -5.32
C LEU A 7 8.21 8.60 -3.95
N GLY A 8 7.04 8.29 -3.45
CA GLY A 8 6.62 8.70 -2.13
C GLY A 8 6.71 7.56 -1.14
N PRO A 9 6.29 7.81 0.11
CA PRO A 9 6.28 6.77 1.12
C PRO A 9 5.18 5.74 0.83
N ILE A 10 5.31 4.56 1.44
CA ILE A 10 4.33 3.50 1.25
C ILE A 10 3.05 3.72 2.07
N GLY A 11 3.07 4.64 3.02
CA GLY A 11 1.91 4.99 3.83
C GLY A 11 1.97 6.45 4.24
N ASP A 12 0.97 6.90 5.00
CA ASP A 12 0.88 8.29 5.41
C ASP A 12 1.78 8.60 6.60
N ARG A 13 1.94 7.63 7.49
CA ARG A 13 2.79 7.81 8.68
C ARG A 13 3.22 6.47 9.23
N VAL A 14 4.32 6.47 9.96
CA VAL A 14 4.83 5.31 10.66
C VAL A 14 4.18 5.26 12.03
N LEU A 15 3.55 4.13 12.35
CA LEU A 15 2.92 3.91 13.64
C LEU A 15 3.89 3.31 14.66
N PHE A 16 4.81 2.47 14.18
CA PHE A 16 5.76 1.78 15.02
C PHE A 16 6.95 1.33 14.19
N GLU A 17 8.12 1.35 14.78
CA GLU A 17 9.31 0.87 14.08
C GLU A 17 10.32 0.37 15.10
N ASP A 18 10.92 -0.79 14.79
CA ASP A 18 12.10 -1.28 15.49
C ASP A 18 13.06 -1.85 14.45
N GLU A 19 14.05 -2.63 14.87
CA GLU A 19 15.02 -3.19 13.94
C GLU A 19 14.46 -4.32 13.09
N GLN A 20 13.30 -4.84 13.41
CA GLN A 20 12.70 -5.98 12.69
C GLN A 20 11.56 -5.57 11.78
N ILE A 21 10.75 -4.63 12.18
CA ILE A 21 9.56 -4.22 11.42
C ILE A 21 9.38 -2.72 11.41
N ARG A 22 8.70 -2.25 10.38
CA ARG A 22 8.19 -0.88 10.32
C ARG A 22 6.71 -0.95 9.97
N VAL A 23 5.88 -0.36 10.81
CA VAL A 23 4.44 -0.42 10.64
C VAL A 23 3.93 0.94 10.16
N TRP A 24 3.26 0.93 9.01
CA TRP A 24 2.71 2.13 8.39
C TRP A 24 1.19 2.12 8.47
N GLU A 25 0.61 3.31 8.43
CA GLU A 25 -0.82 3.48 8.21
C GLU A 25 -1.03 4.23 6.90
N MET A 26 -2.00 3.79 6.10
CA MET A 26 -2.43 4.50 4.90
C MET A 26 -3.93 4.69 4.95
N VAL A 27 -4.38 5.93 4.68
CA VAL A 27 -5.78 6.29 4.62
C VAL A 27 -6.05 6.96 3.28
N LEU A 28 -7.08 6.49 2.58
CA LEU A 28 -7.50 7.07 1.31
C LEU A 28 -9.00 7.28 1.35
N GLU A 29 -9.44 8.52 1.14
CA GLU A 29 -10.86 8.79 0.96
C GLU A 29 -11.31 8.26 -0.40
N PRO A 30 -12.62 8.07 -0.64
CA PRO A 30 -13.08 7.57 -1.93
C PRO A 30 -12.53 8.41 -3.09
N GLY A 31 -11.91 7.75 -4.06
CA GLY A 31 -11.29 8.39 -5.21
C GLY A 31 -9.86 8.84 -5.01
N GLU A 32 -9.35 8.85 -3.78
CA GLU A 32 -7.97 9.28 -3.53
C GLU A 32 -6.97 8.22 -3.98
N ARG A 33 -5.81 8.71 -4.35
CA ARG A 33 -4.69 7.89 -4.84
C ARG A 33 -3.49 8.11 -3.92
N SER A 34 -2.78 7.03 -3.62
CA SER A 34 -1.51 7.16 -2.92
C SER A 34 -0.45 7.75 -3.85
N PRO A 35 0.64 8.29 -3.32
CA PRO A 35 1.81 8.53 -4.16
C PRO A 35 2.29 7.20 -4.76
N MET A 36 2.98 7.29 -5.88
CA MET A 36 3.68 6.10 -6.40
C MET A 36 4.77 5.73 -5.41
N HIS A 37 4.85 4.46 -5.05
CA HIS A 37 5.79 4.00 -4.04
C HIS A 37 6.38 2.66 -4.45
N HIS A 38 7.58 2.38 -3.94
CA HIS A 38 8.31 1.15 -4.21
C HIS A 38 8.51 0.38 -2.92
N HIS A 39 8.16 -0.90 -2.95
CA HIS A 39 8.32 -1.77 -1.78
C HIS A 39 9.70 -2.39 -1.78
N THR A 40 10.56 -1.96 -0.86
CA THR A 40 11.93 -2.47 -0.73
C THR A 40 12.01 -3.67 0.21
N HIS A 41 10.92 -4.02 0.86
CA HIS A 41 10.83 -5.12 1.82
C HIS A 41 9.58 -5.94 1.57
N ASP A 42 9.61 -7.22 1.93
CA ASP A 42 8.39 -8.00 2.02
C ASP A 42 7.50 -7.36 3.08
N TYR A 43 6.20 -7.48 2.93
CA TYR A 43 5.29 -6.79 3.84
C TYR A 43 3.94 -7.48 3.93
N ILE A 44 3.23 -7.18 5.01
CA ILE A 44 1.88 -7.67 5.25
C ILE A 44 0.96 -6.47 5.24
N VAL A 45 -0.15 -6.56 4.51
CA VAL A 45 -1.19 -5.53 4.53
C VAL A 45 -2.37 -6.07 5.31
N VAL A 46 -2.85 -5.29 6.28
CA VAL A 46 -4.06 -5.61 7.03
C VAL A 46 -5.07 -4.50 6.75
N VAL A 47 -6.20 -4.86 6.16
CA VAL A 47 -7.27 -3.91 5.88
C VAL A 47 -8.03 -3.65 7.18
N VAL A 48 -8.16 -2.37 7.53
CA VAL A 48 -8.90 -1.96 8.73
C VAL A 48 -10.29 -1.48 8.36
N GLU A 49 -10.39 -0.79 7.21
CA GLU A 49 -11.63 -0.15 6.77
C GLU A 49 -11.60 -0.07 5.24
N GLY A 50 -12.75 -0.24 4.59
CA GLY A 50 -12.80 -0.11 3.13
C GLY A 50 -13.73 -1.15 2.51
N ASP A 51 -14.04 -0.93 1.21
CA ASP A 51 -14.86 -1.88 0.45
C ASP A 51 -14.23 -2.28 -0.88
N HIS A 52 -13.40 -1.43 -1.49
CA HIS A 52 -12.81 -1.75 -2.79
C HIS A 52 -11.51 -0.97 -3.00
N VAL A 53 -10.51 -1.61 -3.56
CA VAL A 53 -9.21 -0.99 -3.84
C VAL A 53 -8.74 -1.39 -5.24
N THR A 54 -8.11 -0.44 -5.92
CA THR A 54 -7.45 -0.69 -7.19
C THR A 54 -5.96 -0.45 -6.99
N VAL A 55 -5.14 -1.36 -7.51
CA VAL A 55 -3.69 -1.20 -7.52
C VAL A 55 -3.26 -0.98 -8.96
N GLU A 56 -2.45 0.05 -9.19
CA GLU A 56 -1.91 0.39 -10.51
C GLU A 56 -0.41 0.18 -10.48
N PRO A 57 0.07 -1.02 -10.86
CA PRO A 57 1.51 -1.27 -10.94
C PRO A 57 2.15 -0.45 -12.06
N LEU A 58 3.41 -0.05 -11.86
CA LEU A 58 4.14 0.74 -12.84
C LEU A 58 4.24 0.04 -14.21
N GLU A 59 4.44 -1.28 -14.18
CA GLU A 59 4.73 -2.04 -15.41
C GLU A 59 3.71 -3.13 -15.72
N ALA A 60 2.52 -3.00 -15.18
CA ALA A 60 1.48 -4.00 -15.42
C ALA A 60 0.13 -3.32 -15.40
N GLY A 61 -0.90 -4.04 -15.82
CA GLY A 61 -2.26 -3.52 -15.82
C GLY A 61 -2.81 -3.37 -14.41
N SER A 62 -3.76 -2.45 -14.26
CA SER A 62 -4.44 -2.23 -12.99
C SER A 62 -5.25 -3.45 -12.56
N LYS A 63 -5.34 -3.66 -11.26
CA LYS A 63 -6.14 -4.73 -10.68
C LYS A 63 -7.02 -4.15 -9.59
N SER A 64 -8.30 -4.45 -9.67
CA SER A 64 -9.27 -4.02 -8.68
C SER A 64 -9.82 -5.22 -7.93
N ALA A 65 -10.05 -5.05 -6.64
CA ALA A 65 -10.58 -6.14 -5.83
C ALA A 65 -11.39 -5.59 -4.68
N PRO A 66 -12.44 -6.32 -4.27
CA PRO A 66 -13.12 -5.99 -3.03
C PRO A 66 -12.20 -6.28 -1.85
N VAL A 67 -12.35 -5.50 -0.80
CA VAL A 67 -11.62 -5.72 0.46
C VAL A 67 -12.62 -5.79 1.60
N VAL A 68 -12.21 -6.50 2.64
CA VAL A 68 -13.05 -6.68 3.82
C VAL A 68 -12.20 -6.36 5.04
N PRO A 69 -12.70 -5.57 6.01
CA PRO A 69 -11.95 -5.29 7.22
C PRO A 69 -11.49 -6.57 7.90
N GLY A 70 -10.23 -6.59 8.31
CA GLY A 70 -9.59 -7.77 8.88
C GLY A 70 -8.88 -8.66 7.85
N HIS A 71 -9.12 -8.44 6.55
CA HIS A 71 -8.43 -9.18 5.51
C HIS A 71 -6.94 -8.83 5.54
N SER A 72 -6.09 -9.84 5.49
CA SER A 72 -4.65 -9.61 5.48
C SER A 72 -4.00 -10.45 4.40
N VAL A 73 -2.90 -9.93 3.85
CA VAL A 73 -2.19 -10.58 2.76
C VAL A 73 -0.70 -10.31 2.89
N PHE A 74 0.10 -11.32 2.57
CA PHE A 74 1.55 -11.19 2.52
C PHE A 74 1.96 -10.90 1.08
N LEU A 75 2.80 -9.88 0.89
CA LEU A 75 3.27 -9.47 -0.42
C LEU A 75 4.79 -9.39 -0.43
N ARG A 76 5.37 -9.71 -1.58
CA ARG A 76 6.81 -9.70 -1.77
C ARG A 76 7.30 -8.32 -2.15
N LYS A 77 8.53 -8.00 -1.77
CA LYS A 77 9.20 -6.77 -2.18
C LYS A 77 9.39 -6.71 -3.69
N GLY A 78 9.63 -5.52 -4.19
CA GLY A 78 9.96 -5.28 -5.60
C GLY A 78 8.88 -4.57 -6.38
N GLY A 79 7.67 -4.46 -5.85
CA GLY A 79 6.59 -3.78 -6.57
C GLY A 79 6.69 -2.27 -6.49
N THR A 80 6.38 -1.61 -7.60
CA THR A 80 6.24 -0.16 -7.66
C THR A 80 4.83 0.12 -8.15
N GLU A 81 4.06 0.89 -7.41
CA GLU A 81 2.63 0.99 -7.67
C GLU A 81 1.99 2.20 -7.02
N VAL A 82 0.74 2.46 -7.44
CA VAL A 82 -0.16 3.43 -6.82
C VAL A 82 -1.37 2.66 -6.32
N ALA A 83 -1.80 2.96 -5.11
CA ALA A 83 -3.06 2.42 -4.59
C ALA A 83 -4.15 3.48 -4.75
N VAL A 84 -5.34 3.06 -5.14
CA VAL A 84 -6.49 3.93 -5.35
C VAL A 84 -7.67 3.38 -4.58
N ASN A 85 -8.32 4.24 -3.80
CA ASN A 85 -9.59 3.87 -3.20
C ASN A 85 -10.67 3.95 -4.27
N SER A 86 -11.05 2.81 -4.82
CA SER A 86 -12.07 2.72 -5.87
C SER A 86 -13.44 2.36 -5.29
N GLY A 87 -13.56 2.39 -3.98
CA GLY A 87 -14.81 2.08 -3.30
C GLY A 87 -15.61 3.31 -2.93
N ALA A 88 -16.67 3.09 -2.17
CA ALA A 88 -17.62 4.11 -1.76
C ALA A 88 -17.36 4.62 -0.35
N VAL A 89 -16.51 3.96 0.42
CA VAL A 89 -16.22 4.33 1.82
C VAL A 89 -14.71 4.55 1.96
N ARG A 90 -14.31 5.20 3.05
CA ARG A 90 -12.89 5.39 3.35
C ARG A 90 -12.16 4.06 3.36
N TYR A 91 -10.96 4.05 2.83
CA TYR A 91 -10.05 2.92 2.92
C TYR A 91 -8.95 3.23 3.93
N ARG A 92 -8.65 2.24 4.76
CA ARG A 92 -7.55 2.36 5.71
C ARG A 92 -6.88 1.01 5.87
N ASP A 93 -5.57 0.98 5.80
CA ASP A 93 -4.82 -0.24 6.06
C ASP A 93 -3.63 0.03 6.96
N VAL A 94 -3.12 -1.06 7.50
CA VAL A 94 -1.85 -1.09 8.22
C VAL A 94 -0.92 -1.97 7.39
N GLN A 95 0.29 -1.48 7.13
CA GLN A 95 1.29 -2.20 6.35
C GLN A 95 2.48 -2.48 7.24
N ILE A 96 2.86 -3.74 7.34
CA ILE A 96 3.96 -4.17 8.21
C ILE A 96 5.11 -4.60 7.32
N GLU A 97 6.14 -3.77 7.22
CA GLU A 97 7.35 -4.11 6.48
C GLU A 97 8.24 -5.01 7.33
N LEU A 98 8.77 -6.05 6.70
CA LEU A 98 9.72 -6.98 7.33
C LEU A 98 11.12 -6.52 6.96
N LEU A 99 11.78 -5.79 7.86
CA LEU A 99 13.00 -5.05 7.53
C LEU A 99 14.21 -5.92 7.26
N ASP A 100 14.19 -7.16 7.65
CA ASP A 100 15.27 -8.10 7.37
C ASP A 100 15.07 -8.89 6.07
N SER A 101 14.04 -8.56 5.32
CA SER A 101 13.77 -9.23 4.04
C SER A 101 14.52 -8.60 2.88
#